data_0bf3da403e4f1c8dce9359883b7bf6a1
#
_entry.id   0bf3da403e4f1c8dce9359883b7bf6a1
#
_cell.length_a   1.000
_cell.length_b   1.000
_cell.length_c   1.000
_cell.angle_alpha   90.00
_cell.angle_beta   90.00
_cell.angle_gamma   90.00
#
_symmetry.space_group_name_H-M   'P 1'
#
loop_
_entity.id
_entity.type
_entity.pdbx_description
1 polymer ?
#
loop_
_entity_poly.entity_id
_entity_poly.type
_entity_poly.pdbx_seq_one_letter_code
_entity_poly.pdbx_strand_id
1 'polypeptide(L)'
;MKVSVYRYNPETDREPWMEDFEVDTGGRDLMVLDVLAMIKERDPGLAYRRSCREGVCGSDGMNINGRNALACVTPLSEAAPGVLEGRKPLVIRPLPGLPVIRDLAVDMGIFYEQYEKVQPYLINDEPAPAIERLQSPEERAKLDGLYECILCACCTTSCPSFWWNPERFLGPAALLQSWRFLADSRDRATEERLDQLDDPFSLFRCRGIMNCVSVCPKGLNPTRAIGHIRSKLLERAV
;
A
#
# COMPACT_ATOMS: atom_id res chain seq x y z
N MET A 1 15.20 6.47 -23.83
CA MET A 1 14.48 7.35 -22.91
C MET A 1 15.31 7.56 -21.65
N LYS A 2 15.17 8.73 -21.02
CA LYS A 2 15.84 9.02 -19.75
C LYS A 2 15.06 8.46 -18.56
N VAL A 3 15.75 7.76 -17.65
CA VAL A 3 15.20 7.21 -16.41
C VAL A 3 16.04 7.74 -15.25
N SER A 4 15.41 8.38 -14.29
CA SER A 4 16.06 8.91 -13.08
C SER A 4 15.65 8.07 -11.89
N VAL A 5 16.59 7.38 -11.25
CA VAL A 5 16.34 6.43 -10.16
C VAL A 5 16.99 6.94 -8.88
N TYR A 6 16.23 6.90 -7.79
CA TYR A 6 16.75 7.20 -6.45
C TYR A 6 17.76 6.13 -6.03
N ARG A 7 18.93 6.59 -5.58
CA ARG A 7 20.02 5.75 -5.09
C ARG A 7 20.39 6.13 -3.66
N TYR A 8 20.62 5.11 -2.87
CA TYR A 8 21.12 5.25 -1.52
C TYR A 8 21.62 3.91 -0.98
N ASN A 9 22.85 3.88 -0.52
CA ASN A 9 23.43 2.79 0.24
C ASN A 9 23.90 3.33 1.59
N PRO A 10 23.26 2.99 2.73
CA PRO A 10 23.60 3.54 4.04
C PRO A 10 25.02 3.20 4.52
N GLU A 11 25.67 2.19 3.91
CA GLU A 11 27.04 1.79 4.26
C GLU A 11 28.11 2.70 3.61
N THR A 12 27.78 3.33 2.46
CA THR A 12 28.74 4.10 1.65
C THR A 12 28.37 5.54 1.42
N ASP A 13 27.05 5.84 1.40
CA ASP A 13 26.55 7.14 0.98
C ASP A 13 26.18 8.01 2.18
N ARG A 14 26.61 9.27 2.16
CA ARG A 14 26.23 10.26 3.20
C ARG A 14 24.78 10.71 3.07
N GLU A 15 24.31 10.84 1.83
CA GLU A 15 22.96 11.28 1.48
C GLU A 15 22.49 10.62 0.18
N PRO A 16 21.18 10.49 0.00
CA PRO A 16 20.62 9.92 -1.24
C PRO A 16 20.80 10.87 -2.42
N TRP A 17 20.86 10.30 -3.61
CA TRP A 17 21.01 11.02 -4.87
C TRP A 17 20.12 10.42 -5.97
N MET A 18 20.02 11.10 -7.11
CA MET A 18 19.30 10.60 -8.29
C MET A 18 20.32 10.21 -9.35
N GLU A 19 20.26 8.98 -9.83
CA GLU A 19 21.07 8.48 -10.94
C GLU A 19 20.28 8.44 -12.23
N ASP A 20 20.85 8.96 -13.30
CA ASP A 20 20.22 9.02 -14.60
C ASP A 20 20.73 7.91 -15.51
N PHE A 21 19.81 7.15 -16.10
CA PHE A 21 20.09 6.07 -17.05
C PHE A 21 19.45 6.38 -18.41
N GLU A 22 20.15 6.05 -19.47
CA GLU A 22 19.58 6.01 -20.82
C GLU A 22 19.16 4.57 -21.14
N VAL A 23 17.84 4.36 -21.36
CA VAL A 23 17.25 3.06 -21.66
C VAL A 23 16.62 3.08 -23.04
N ASP A 24 16.98 2.14 -23.90
CA ASP A 24 16.33 1.93 -25.19
C ASP A 24 15.22 0.90 -25.04
N THR A 25 13.97 1.35 -25.11
CA THR A 25 12.77 0.50 -25.07
C THR A 25 12.35 -0.01 -26.45
N GLY A 26 13.02 0.44 -27.52
CA GLY A 26 12.60 0.19 -28.90
C GLY A 26 11.21 0.75 -29.22
N GLY A 27 10.77 1.81 -28.53
CA GLY A 27 9.43 2.41 -28.66
C GLY A 27 8.29 1.57 -28.07
N ARG A 28 8.60 0.49 -27.36
CA ARG A 28 7.59 -0.38 -26.72
C ARG A 28 7.06 0.21 -25.43
N ASP A 29 5.77 0.05 -25.19
CA ASP A 29 5.14 0.40 -23.92
C ASP A 29 5.37 -0.70 -22.89
N LEU A 30 6.58 -0.70 -22.30
CA LEU A 30 6.99 -1.66 -21.29
C LEU A 30 6.42 -1.29 -19.92
N MET A 31 6.38 -2.25 -19.00
CA MET A 31 6.12 -1.96 -17.59
C MET A 31 7.34 -1.28 -16.94
N VAL A 32 7.10 -0.44 -15.95
CA VAL A 32 8.19 0.22 -15.19
C VAL A 32 9.15 -0.82 -14.60
N LEU A 33 8.64 -1.97 -14.15
CA LEU A 33 9.47 -3.06 -13.65
C LEU A 33 10.43 -3.64 -14.70
N ASP A 34 10.00 -3.72 -15.98
CA ASP A 34 10.86 -4.21 -17.06
C ASP A 34 12.02 -3.22 -17.32
N VAL A 35 11.74 -1.91 -17.25
CA VAL A 35 12.76 -0.88 -17.33
C VAL A 35 13.77 -0.98 -16.19
N LEU A 36 13.32 -1.20 -14.97
CA LEU A 36 14.19 -1.45 -13.82
C LEU A 36 15.04 -2.72 -14.00
N ALA A 37 14.47 -3.77 -14.59
CA ALA A 37 15.22 -5.00 -14.91
C ALA A 37 16.32 -4.74 -15.94
N MET A 38 16.04 -3.97 -17.00
CA MET A 38 17.05 -3.57 -18.01
C MET A 38 18.18 -2.73 -17.40
N ILE A 39 17.87 -1.84 -16.45
CA ILE A 39 18.88 -1.08 -15.71
C ILE A 39 19.72 -2.03 -14.85
N LYS A 40 19.08 -2.95 -14.12
CA LYS A 40 19.77 -3.89 -13.24
C LYS A 40 20.69 -4.86 -13.97
N GLU A 41 20.46 -5.16 -15.24
CA GLU A 41 21.40 -5.94 -16.08
C GLU A 41 22.73 -5.21 -16.29
N ARG A 42 22.71 -3.87 -16.30
CA ARG A 42 23.90 -3.01 -16.46
C ARG A 42 24.51 -2.60 -15.12
N ASP A 43 23.65 -2.40 -14.11
CA ASP A 43 24.02 -2.08 -12.73
C ASP A 43 23.41 -3.10 -11.74
N PRO A 44 24.09 -4.22 -11.51
CA PRO A 44 23.63 -5.25 -10.56
C PRO A 44 23.45 -4.75 -9.12
N GLY A 45 24.05 -3.59 -8.79
CA GLY A 45 23.97 -2.95 -7.49
C GLY A 45 22.59 -2.34 -7.16
N LEU A 46 21.78 -2.02 -8.17
CA LEU A 46 20.46 -1.43 -7.96
C LEU A 46 19.54 -2.34 -7.13
N ALA A 47 19.07 -1.85 -5.97
CA ALA A 47 18.22 -2.60 -5.05
C ALA A 47 16.75 -2.23 -5.18
N TYR A 48 15.90 -3.21 -5.44
CA TYR A 48 14.43 -3.11 -5.39
C TYR A 48 13.81 -4.49 -5.14
N ARG A 49 12.54 -4.50 -4.68
CA ARG A 49 11.80 -5.75 -4.47
C ARG A 49 10.95 -6.08 -5.69
N ARG A 50 10.84 -7.36 -6.00
CA ARG A 50 9.94 -7.92 -7.01
C ARG A 50 9.62 -9.38 -6.70
N SER A 51 8.45 -9.85 -7.15
CA SER A 51 8.08 -11.27 -7.04
C SER A 51 7.14 -11.69 -8.18
N CYS A 52 5.82 -11.57 -8.01
CA CYS A 52 4.82 -12.15 -8.93
C CYS A 52 4.81 -11.52 -10.34
N ARG A 53 5.13 -10.24 -10.50
CA ARG A 53 5.07 -9.44 -11.73
C ARG A 53 3.67 -9.23 -12.33
N GLU A 54 2.61 -9.49 -11.56
CA GLU A 54 1.21 -9.44 -12.02
C GLU A 54 0.28 -8.67 -11.06
N GLY A 55 0.84 -7.82 -10.20
CA GLY A 55 0.05 -6.97 -9.31
C GLY A 55 -0.65 -7.68 -8.15
N VAL A 56 -0.14 -8.84 -7.70
CA VAL A 56 -0.73 -9.64 -6.63
C VAL A 56 0.08 -9.60 -5.34
N CYS A 57 1.42 -9.63 -5.42
CA CYS A 57 2.27 -9.71 -4.23
C CYS A 57 2.52 -8.36 -3.53
N GLY A 58 2.32 -7.24 -4.22
CA GLY A 58 2.54 -5.89 -3.68
C GLY A 58 4.00 -5.50 -3.40
N SER A 59 4.98 -6.39 -3.69
CA SER A 59 6.38 -6.17 -3.27
C SER A 59 7.11 -5.06 -4.01
N ASP A 60 6.68 -4.70 -5.22
CA ASP A 60 7.27 -3.70 -6.10
C ASP A 60 6.55 -2.34 -6.04
N GLY A 61 5.90 -2.06 -4.90
CA GLY A 61 5.34 -0.75 -4.61
C GLY A 61 6.44 0.31 -4.54
N MET A 62 6.31 1.40 -5.31
CA MET A 62 7.25 2.51 -5.33
C MET A 62 6.59 3.80 -5.79
N ASN A 63 7.30 4.92 -5.68
CA ASN A 63 6.83 6.21 -6.18
C ASN A 63 7.31 6.40 -7.62
N ILE A 64 6.38 6.43 -8.57
CA ILE A 64 6.61 6.59 -10.00
C ILE A 64 6.09 7.95 -10.42
N ASN A 65 6.98 8.85 -10.82
CA ASN A 65 6.66 10.23 -11.22
C ASN A 65 5.73 10.96 -10.23
N GLY A 66 5.97 10.78 -8.91
CA GLY A 66 5.22 11.43 -7.84
C GLY A 66 3.96 10.66 -7.38
N ARG A 67 3.58 9.56 -8.03
CA ARG A 67 2.45 8.72 -7.66
C ARG A 67 2.93 7.36 -7.16
N ASN A 68 2.39 6.89 -6.03
CA ASN A 68 2.65 5.53 -5.57
C ASN A 68 1.88 4.52 -6.42
N ALA A 69 2.58 3.52 -6.93
CA ALA A 69 2.03 2.48 -7.79
C ALA A 69 2.88 1.19 -7.73
N LEU A 70 2.40 0.12 -8.35
CA LEU A 70 3.18 -1.10 -8.54
C LEU A 70 3.93 -1.02 -9.87
N ALA A 71 5.24 -1.23 -9.85
CA ALA A 71 6.05 -1.14 -11.06
C ALA A 71 5.71 -2.22 -12.10
N CYS A 72 5.24 -3.38 -11.66
CA CYS A 72 4.95 -4.52 -12.55
C CYS A 72 3.67 -4.39 -13.39
N VAL A 73 2.77 -3.48 -13.00
CA VAL A 73 1.48 -3.26 -13.68
C VAL A 73 1.27 -1.80 -14.09
N THR A 74 2.31 -0.98 -14.03
CA THR A 74 2.29 0.41 -14.49
C THR A 74 3.04 0.50 -15.82
N PRO A 75 2.34 0.65 -16.97
CA PRO A 75 2.99 0.85 -18.26
C PRO A 75 3.60 2.26 -18.35
N LEU A 76 4.60 2.43 -19.21
CA LEU A 76 5.29 3.72 -19.41
C LEU A 76 4.34 4.82 -19.86
N SER A 77 3.32 4.48 -20.67
CA SER A 77 2.27 5.40 -21.13
C SER A 77 1.44 5.99 -19.99
N GLU A 78 1.26 5.23 -18.89
CA GLU A 78 0.52 5.66 -17.71
C GLU A 78 1.40 6.24 -16.60
N ALA A 79 2.71 6.01 -16.63
CA ALA A 79 3.65 6.49 -15.61
C ALA A 79 3.64 8.02 -15.49
N ALA A 80 3.67 8.73 -16.62
CA ALA A 80 3.32 10.15 -16.76
C ALA A 80 3.20 10.54 -18.24
N PRO A 81 2.41 11.58 -18.58
CA PRO A 81 2.34 12.08 -19.94
C PRO A 81 3.73 12.47 -20.49
N GLY A 82 4.10 11.91 -21.64
CA GLY A 82 5.37 12.20 -22.33
C GLY A 82 6.55 11.33 -21.91
N VAL A 83 6.38 10.37 -21.00
CA VAL A 83 7.45 9.41 -20.62
C VAL A 83 7.72 8.43 -21.76
N LEU A 84 6.69 7.80 -22.30
CA LEU A 84 6.83 6.82 -23.37
C LEU A 84 7.51 7.43 -24.61
N GLU A 85 7.15 8.66 -24.96
CA GLU A 85 7.75 9.39 -26.10
C GLU A 85 9.13 10.00 -25.78
N GLY A 86 9.64 9.78 -24.57
CA GLY A 86 10.94 10.30 -24.14
C GLY A 86 11.00 11.83 -23.94
N ARG A 87 9.85 12.52 -23.92
CA ARG A 87 9.77 13.98 -23.69
C ARG A 87 9.97 14.37 -22.23
N LYS A 88 9.68 13.44 -21.31
CA LYS A 88 9.92 13.59 -19.87
C LYS A 88 10.67 12.37 -19.35
N PRO A 89 11.50 12.53 -18.30
CA PRO A 89 12.14 11.39 -17.66
C PRO A 89 11.11 10.54 -16.90
N LEU A 90 11.36 9.24 -16.83
CA LEU A 90 10.76 8.37 -15.85
C LEU A 90 11.51 8.54 -14.54
N VAL A 91 10.84 9.05 -13.51
CA VAL A 91 11.44 9.28 -12.18
C VAL A 91 10.92 8.23 -11.21
N ILE A 92 11.82 7.45 -10.62
CA ILE A 92 11.49 6.36 -9.70
C ILE A 92 12.15 6.61 -8.35
N ARG A 93 11.32 6.58 -7.30
CA ARG A 93 11.74 6.77 -5.89
C ARG A 93 11.16 5.68 -5.00
N PRO A 94 11.72 5.43 -3.82
CA PRO A 94 11.11 4.55 -2.83
C PRO A 94 9.73 5.08 -2.39
N LEU A 95 8.92 4.22 -1.78
CA LEU A 95 7.68 4.64 -1.11
C LEU A 95 8.00 5.70 -0.05
N PRO A 96 7.31 6.87 -0.06
CA PRO A 96 7.62 7.95 0.88
C PRO A 96 7.16 7.62 2.32
N GLY A 97 7.83 8.21 3.31
CA GLY A 97 7.44 8.08 4.72
C GLY A 97 7.83 6.77 5.39
N LEU A 98 8.59 5.92 4.71
CA LEU A 98 9.23 4.73 5.27
C LEU A 98 10.77 4.87 5.19
N PRO A 99 11.53 4.33 6.16
CA PRO A 99 12.98 4.34 6.11
C PRO A 99 13.50 3.57 4.88
N VAL A 100 14.50 4.10 4.21
CA VAL A 100 15.12 3.42 3.06
C VAL A 100 16.20 2.47 3.57
N ILE A 101 16.09 1.20 3.19
CA ILE A 101 17.12 0.19 3.46
C ILE A 101 18.24 0.35 2.41
N ARG A 102 17.88 0.39 1.14
CA ARG A 102 18.79 0.61 0.02
C ARG A 102 18.01 0.95 -1.24
N ASP A 103 18.41 1.99 -1.96
CA ASP A 103 17.80 2.45 -3.21
C ASP A 103 16.25 2.54 -3.14
N LEU A 104 15.55 1.66 -3.82
CA LEU A 104 14.08 1.60 -3.86
C LEU A 104 13.47 0.67 -2.80
N ALA A 105 14.30 -0.05 -2.04
CA ALA A 105 13.84 -0.95 -0.99
C ALA A 105 13.70 -0.21 0.35
N VAL A 106 12.48 -0.23 0.91
CA VAL A 106 12.14 0.43 2.18
C VAL A 106 11.93 -0.58 3.30
N ASP A 107 12.10 -0.13 4.55
CA ASP A 107 11.72 -0.88 5.74
C ASP A 107 10.20 -0.80 5.95
N MET A 108 9.56 -1.96 5.97
CA MET A 108 8.12 -2.11 6.14
C MET A 108 7.72 -2.35 7.61
N GLY A 109 8.66 -2.32 8.54
CA GLY A 109 8.44 -2.66 9.96
C GLY A 109 7.24 -1.91 10.54
N ILE A 110 7.29 -0.57 10.54
CA ILE A 110 6.20 0.26 11.08
C ILE A 110 4.85 0.03 10.38
N PHE A 111 4.84 -0.30 9.07
CA PHE A 111 3.62 -0.63 8.35
C PHE A 111 2.98 -1.92 8.88
N TYR A 112 3.78 -2.95 9.12
CA TYR A 112 3.30 -4.22 9.66
C TYR A 112 2.95 -4.13 11.15
N GLU A 113 3.67 -3.33 11.95
CA GLU A 113 3.30 -3.05 13.34
C GLU A 113 1.90 -2.41 13.43
N GLN A 114 1.57 -1.47 12.55
CA GLN A 114 0.22 -0.88 12.50
C GLN A 114 -0.83 -1.90 12.02
N TYR A 115 -0.45 -2.79 11.12
CA TYR A 115 -1.32 -3.86 10.66
C TYR A 115 -1.61 -4.89 11.75
N GLU A 116 -0.61 -5.30 12.53
CA GLU A 116 -0.76 -6.24 13.64
C GLU A 116 -1.67 -5.70 14.75
N LYS A 117 -1.62 -4.40 15.03
CA LYS A 117 -2.48 -3.76 16.05
C LYS A 117 -3.98 -3.95 15.80
N VAL A 118 -4.40 -4.12 14.56
CA VAL A 118 -5.83 -4.34 14.25
C VAL A 118 -6.24 -5.81 14.29
N GLN A 119 -5.37 -6.71 14.76
CA GLN A 119 -5.65 -8.15 14.88
C GLN A 119 -6.26 -8.71 13.58
N PRO A 120 -5.48 -8.75 12.46
CA PRO A 120 -6.02 -9.01 11.13
C PRO A 120 -6.30 -10.50 10.88
N TYR A 121 -7.06 -11.11 11.76
CA TYR A 121 -7.52 -12.50 11.72
C TYR A 121 -8.91 -12.62 12.35
N LEU A 122 -9.64 -13.68 11.99
CA LEU A 122 -10.98 -13.95 12.52
C LEU A 122 -10.89 -14.31 14.01
N ILE A 123 -11.65 -13.61 14.84
CA ILE A 123 -11.79 -13.90 16.27
C ILE A 123 -13.20 -14.43 16.52
N ASN A 124 -13.27 -15.67 16.97
CA ASN A 124 -14.53 -16.33 17.34
C ASN A 124 -14.25 -17.50 18.28
N ASP A 125 -14.63 -17.32 19.56
CA ASP A 125 -14.42 -18.28 20.64
C ASP A 125 -15.54 -19.34 20.75
N GLU A 126 -16.58 -19.27 19.91
CA GLU A 126 -17.61 -20.29 19.84
C GLU A 126 -17.00 -21.62 19.37
N PRO A 127 -17.46 -22.78 19.88
CA PRO A 127 -17.00 -24.07 19.42
C PRO A 127 -17.04 -24.18 17.88
N ALA A 128 -15.99 -24.75 17.29
CA ALA A 128 -15.94 -24.96 15.86
C ALA A 128 -17.11 -25.86 15.41
N PRO A 129 -17.89 -25.47 14.38
CA PRO A 129 -18.94 -26.32 13.85
C PRO A 129 -18.33 -27.55 13.16
N ALA A 130 -19.15 -28.59 12.95
CA ALA A 130 -18.68 -29.87 12.37
C ALA A 130 -18.10 -29.73 10.96
N ILE A 131 -18.51 -28.72 10.19
CA ILE A 131 -18.07 -28.50 8.81
C ILE A 131 -17.35 -27.14 8.73
N GLU A 132 -18.11 -26.03 8.74
CA GLU A 132 -17.57 -24.66 8.64
C GLU A 132 -18.54 -23.61 9.21
N ARG A 133 -18.03 -22.42 9.45
CA ARG A 133 -18.87 -21.25 9.81
C ARG A 133 -19.47 -20.68 8.53
N LEU A 134 -20.78 -20.90 8.35
CA LEU A 134 -21.50 -20.49 7.16
C LEU A 134 -21.65 -18.96 7.08
N GLN A 135 -21.66 -18.44 5.86
CA GLN A 135 -22.05 -17.08 5.52
C GLN A 135 -23.06 -17.09 4.39
N SER A 136 -24.06 -16.23 4.42
CA SER A 136 -24.93 -16.02 3.27
C SER A 136 -24.18 -15.29 2.14
N PRO A 137 -24.65 -15.37 0.88
CA PRO A 137 -24.09 -14.57 -0.22
C PRO A 137 -24.08 -13.06 0.08
N GLU A 138 -25.10 -12.56 0.75
CA GLU A 138 -25.25 -11.15 1.12
C GLU A 138 -24.23 -10.74 2.21
N GLU A 139 -23.97 -11.61 3.18
CA GLU A 139 -22.92 -11.39 4.19
C GLU A 139 -21.53 -11.42 3.55
N ARG A 140 -21.29 -12.39 2.65
CA ARG A 140 -20.04 -12.50 1.92
C ARG A 140 -19.77 -11.26 1.04
N ALA A 141 -20.81 -10.73 0.37
CA ALA A 141 -20.71 -9.55 -0.46
C ALA A 141 -20.27 -8.28 0.31
N LYS A 142 -20.50 -8.21 1.64
CA LYS A 142 -20.00 -7.10 2.49
C LYS A 142 -18.49 -7.05 2.58
N LEU A 143 -17.80 -8.14 2.26
CA LEU A 143 -16.34 -8.24 2.30
C LEU A 143 -15.68 -7.87 0.96
N ASP A 144 -16.45 -7.69 -0.11
CA ASP A 144 -15.94 -7.28 -1.41
C ASP A 144 -15.33 -5.86 -1.34
N GLY A 145 -14.14 -5.71 -1.91
CA GLY A 145 -13.35 -4.50 -1.80
C GLY A 145 -12.57 -4.36 -0.48
N LEU A 146 -12.51 -5.42 0.33
CA LEU A 146 -11.77 -5.44 1.60
C LEU A 146 -10.68 -6.52 1.61
N TYR A 147 -11.04 -7.78 1.30
CA TYR A 147 -10.10 -8.91 1.35
C TYR A 147 -9.08 -8.91 0.20
N GLU A 148 -9.34 -8.18 -0.88
CA GLU A 148 -8.44 -8.07 -2.04
C GLU A 148 -7.21 -7.21 -1.77
N CYS A 149 -7.09 -6.62 -0.58
CA CYS A 149 -5.92 -5.84 -0.20
C CYS A 149 -4.66 -6.72 -0.18
N ILE A 150 -3.66 -6.30 -0.96
CA ILE A 150 -2.38 -7.00 -1.13
C ILE A 150 -1.25 -6.44 -0.24
N LEU A 151 -1.56 -5.57 0.71
CA LEU A 151 -0.62 -4.96 1.66
C LEU A 151 0.61 -4.29 1.00
N CYS A 152 0.44 -3.70 -0.18
CA CYS A 152 1.53 -3.06 -0.93
C CYS A 152 2.01 -1.72 -0.34
N ALA A 153 1.35 -1.21 0.68
CA ALA A 153 1.61 0.07 1.35
C ALA A 153 1.44 1.34 0.49
N CYS A 154 1.10 1.28 -0.80
CA CYS A 154 0.92 2.46 -1.64
C CYS A 154 -0.04 3.49 -1.03
N CYS A 155 -1.17 3.04 -0.46
CA CYS A 155 -2.17 3.90 0.17
C CYS A 155 -1.66 4.54 1.47
N THR A 156 -1.01 3.78 2.34
CA THR A 156 -0.51 4.26 3.63
C THR A 156 0.61 5.28 3.44
N THR A 157 1.55 4.99 2.55
CA THR A 157 2.69 5.85 2.25
C THR A 157 2.34 7.06 1.37
N SER A 158 1.13 7.16 0.83
CA SER A 158 0.61 8.36 0.16
C SER A 158 -0.18 9.30 1.09
N CYS A 159 -0.38 8.88 2.35
CA CYS A 159 -1.22 9.60 3.29
C CYS A 159 -0.44 10.62 4.12
N PRO A 160 -0.72 11.94 4.01
CA PRO A 160 -0.05 12.95 4.84
C PRO A 160 -0.22 12.72 6.35
N SER A 161 -1.38 12.21 6.78
CA SER A 161 -1.61 11.89 8.20
C SER A 161 -0.66 10.80 8.71
N PHE A 162 -0.29 9.84 7.85
CA PHE A 162 0.72 8.83 8.17
C PHE A 162 2.13 9.45 8.22
N TRP A 163 2.48 10.34 7.29
CA TRP A 163 3.80 11.00 7.32
C TRP A 163 4.04 11.81 8.60
N TRP A 164 2.99 12.41 9.16
CA TRP A 164 3.09 13.22 10.39
C TRP A 164 3.05 12.43 11.69
N ASN A 165 2.42 11.26 11.69
CA ASN A 165 2.24 10.44 12.88
C ASN A 165 2.33 8.93 12.56
N PRO A 166 3.44 8.45 11.97
CA PRO A 166 3.54 7.06 11.53
C PRO A 166 3.48 6.06 12.69
N GLU A 167 3.91 6.48 13.89
CA GLU A 167 3.92 5.67 15.11
C GLU A 167 2.54 5.49 15.76
N ARG A 168 1.59 6.39 15.45
CA ARG A 168 0.27 6.42 16.12
C ARG A 168 -0.91 6.21 15.17
N PHE A 169 -0.84 6.75 13.96
CA PHE A 169 -1.91 6.58 12.97
C PHE A 169 -1.79 5.22 12.30
N LEU A 170 -2.83 4.40 12.45
CA LEU A 170 -2.84 3.04 11.89
C LEU A 170 -2.65 3.00 10.37
N GLY A 171 -3.06 4.06 9.68
CA GLY A 171 -2.96 4.14 8.23
C GLY A 171 -4.12 3.49 7.49
N PRO A 172 -4.30 3.87 6.20
CA PRO A 172 -5.44 3.41 5.41
C PRO A 172 -5.52 1.89 5.23
N ALA A 173 -4.39 1.19 5.08
CA ALA A 173 -4.39 -0.25 4.88
C ALA A 173 -4.84 -1.02 6.12
N ALA A 174 -4.30 -0.69 7.30
CA ALA A 174 -4.70 -1.32 8.55
C ALA A 174 -6.18 -1.05 8.87
N LEU A 175 -6.65 0.19 8.66
CA LEU A 175 -8.05 0.55 8.86
C LEU A 175 -9.00 -0.15 7.86
N LEU A 176 -8.57 -0.37 6.62
CA LEU A 176 -9.33 -1.20 5.67
C LEU A 176 -9.46 -2.64 6.19
N GLN A 177 -8.36 -3.22 6.68
CA GLN A 177 -8.35 -4.58 7.21
C GLN A 177 -9.13 -4.68 8.52
N SER A 178 -9.11 -3.65 9.37
CA SER A 178 -9.97 -3.60 10.55
C SER A 178 -11.46 -3.68 10.17
N TRP A 179 -11.89 -2.89 9.17
CA TRP A 179 -13.28 -2.94 8.67
C TRP A 179 -13.62 -4.30 8.07
N ARG A 180 -12.68 -4.99 7.43
CA ARG A 180 -12.89 -6.34 6.91
C ARG A 180 -13.41 -7.29 7.99
N PHE A 181 -12.83 -7.27 9.20
CA PHE A 181 -13.26 -8.14 10.30
C PHE A 181 -14.49 -7.61 11.03
N LEU A 182 -14.66 -6.29 11.16
CA LEU A 182 -15.89 -5.69 11.69
C LEU A 182 -17.12 -5.95 10.79
N ALA A 183 -16.94 -6.16 9.50
CA ALA A 183 -18.00 -6.47 8.55
C ALA A 183 -18.24 -7.98 8.39
N ASP A 184 -17.35 -8.83 8.90
CA ASP A 184 -17.44 -10.29 8.77
C ASP A 184 -18.43 -10.84 9.81
N SER A 185 -19.55 -11.43 9.37
CA SER A 185 -20.58 -12.00 10.24
C SER A 185 -20.08 -13.15 11.13
N ARG A 186 -18.93 -13.72 10.83
CA ARG A 186 -18.30 -14.80 11.61
C ARG A 186 -17.39 -14.30 12.73
N ASP A 187 -16.98 -13.02 12.70
CA ASP A 187 -16.18 -12.40 13.76
C ASP A 187 -17.05 -12.03 14.96
N ARG A 188 -16.56 -12.26 16.17
CA ARG A 188 -17.27 -12.00 17.44
C ARG A 188 -16.61 -10.92 18.29
N ALA A 189 -15.51 -10.34 17.86
CA ALA A 189 -14.74 -9.36 18.62
C ALA A 189 -15.06 -7.91 18.25
N THR A 190 -16.29 -7.61 17.81
CA THR A 190 -16.70 -6.27 17.35
C THR A 190 -16.40 -5.19 18.40
N GLU A 191 -16.79 -5.40 19.65
CA GLU A 191 -16.61 -4.40 20.72
C GLU A 191 -15.14 -4.17 21.05
N GLU A 192 -14.36 -5.24 21.18
CA GLU A 192 -12.93 -5.19 21.42
C GLU A 192 -12.20 -4.43 20.28
N ARG A 193 -12.55 -4.72 19.04
CA ARG A 193 -11.99 -4.02 17.88
C ARG A 193 -12.34 -2.53 17.87
N LEU A 194 -13.57 -2.18 18.22
CA LEU A 194 -13.99 -0.77 18.29
C LEU A 194 -13.29 -0.03 19.44
N ASP A 195 -13.10 -0.66 20.60
CA ASP A 195 -12.34 -0.08 21.72
C ASP A 195 -10.91 0.26 21.33
N GLN A 196 -10.24 -0.62 20.59
CA GLN A 196 -8.87 -0.39 20.10
C GLN A 196 -8.80 0.75 19.09
N LEU A 197 -9.86 1.04 18.36
CA LEU A 197 -9.92 2.07 17.33
C LEU A 197 -10.39 3.43 17.86
N ASP A 198 -11.05 3.48 19.02
CA ASP A 198 -11.58 4.71 19.62
C ASP A 198 -10.46 5.55 20.27
N ASP A 199 -9.58 6.05 19.44
CA ASP A 199 -8.43 6.88 19.80
C ASP A 199 -8.25 8.03 18.79
N PRO A 200 -7.95 9.25 19.26
CA PRO A 200 -7.80 10.42 18.39
C PRO A 200 -6.75 10.27 17.28
N PHE A 201 -5.74 9.41 17.46
CA PHE A 201 -4.66 9.20 16.51
C PHE A 201 -4.82 7.92 15.71
N SER A 202 -5.44 6.88 16.25
CA SER A 202 -5.60 5.60 15.55
C SER A 202 -6.54 5.70 14.35
N LEU A 203 -7.78 6.11 14.56
CA LEU A 203 -8.81 6.24 13.53
C LEU A 203 -9.04 7.71 13.13
N PHE A 204 -9.20 8.58 14.13
CA PHE A 204 -9.68 9.95 13.90
C PHE A 204 -8.63 10.88 13.28
N ARG A 205 -7.37 10.44 13.16
CA ARG A 205 -6.34 11.17 12.44
C ARG A 205 -6.55 11.19 10.92
N CYS A 206 -7.40 10.33 10.37
CA CYS A 206 -7.81 10.41 8.97
C CYS A 206 -8.54 11.73 8.70
N ARG A 207 -8.11 12.50 7.70
CA ARG A 207 -8.69 13.78 7.29
C ARG A 207 -9.47 13.72 5.99
N GLY A 208 -9.74 12.52 5.45
CA GLY A 208 -10.54 12.37 4.24
C GLY A 208 -9.87 12.90 2.96
N ILE A 209 -8.53 12.97 2.91
CA ILE A 209 -7.76 13.51 1.76
C ILE A 209 -7.93 12.64 0.50
N MET A 210 -8.21 11.34 0.69
CA MET A 210 -8.48 10.34 -0.36
C MET A 210 -7.29 9.96 -1.26
N ASN A 211 -6.06 10.38 -0.98
CA ASN A 211 -4.89 9.89 -1.71
C ASN A 211 -4.83 8.35 -1.72
N CYS A 212 -5.20 7.71 -0.60
CA CYS A 212 -5.23 6.25 -0.45
C CYS A 212 -6.16 5.55 -1.46
N VAL A 213 -7.22 6.22 -1.90
CA VAL A 213 -8.15 5.69 -2.93
C VAL A 213 -7.51 5.82 -4.31
N SER A 214 -6.94 7.00 -4.62
CA SER A 214 -6.41 7.30 -5.95
C SER A 214 -5.17 6.47 -6.32
N VAL A 215 -4.40 6.01 -5.34
CA VAL A 215 -3.16 5.24 -5.57
C VAL A 215 -3.32 3.73 -5.36
N CYS A 216 -4.51 3.25 -4.99
CA CYS A 216 -4.70 1.82 -4.75
C CYS A 216 -4.65 1.02 -6.06
N PRO A 217 -3.67 0.11 -6.26
CA PRO A 217 -3.56 -0.65 -7.49
C PRO A 217 -4.66 -1.71 -7.66
N LYS A 218 -5.41 -1.98 -6.58
CA LYS A 218 -6.58 -2.90 -6.60
C LYS A 218 -7.91 -2.16 -6.66
N GLY A 219 -7.91 -0.81 -6.79
CA GLY A 219 -9.14 -0.01 -6.86
C GLY A 219 -9.96 0.01 -5.56
N LEU A 220 -9.35 -0.31 -4.41
CA LEU A 220 -10.05 -0.36 -3.12
C LEU A 220 -10.30 1.04 -2.56
N ASN A 221 -11.26 1.15 -1.64
CA ASN A 221 -11.62 2.42 -1.01
C ASN A 221 -11.42 2.41 0.52
N PRO A 222 -10.19 2.65 1.01
CA PRO A 222 -9.94 2.72 2.45
C PRO A 222 -10.73 3.82 3.15
N THR A 223 -10.99 4.95 2.49
CA THR A 223 -11.76 6.05 3.08
C THR A 223 -13.19 5.65 3.40
N ARG A 224 -13.84 4.83 2.55
CA ARG A 224 -15.17 4.29 2.80
C ARG A 224 -15.16 3.35 4.02
N ALA A 225 -14.17 2.47 4.12
CA ALA A 225 -14.00 1.58 5.27
C ALA A 225 -13.85 2.37 6.58
N ILE A 226 -13.02 3.41 6.58
CA ILE A 226 -12.84 4.33 7.73
C ILE A 226 -14.16 5.01 8.09
N GLY A 227 -14.95 5.42 7.09
CA GLY A 227 -16.29 6.01 7.30
C GLY A 227 -17.22 5.04 8.05
N HIS A 228 -17.28 3.79 7.63
CA HIS A 228 -18.08 2.76 8.29
C HIS A 228 -17.66 2.50 9.74
N ILE A 229 -16.36 2.45 10.04
CA ILE A 229 -15.86 2.31 11.39
C ILE A 229 -16.33 3.49 12.27
N ARG A 230 -16.21 4.72 11.75
CA ARG A 230 -16.67 5.93 12.45
C ARG A 230 -18.17 5.89 12.74
N SER A 231 -18.99 5.48 11.77
CA SER A 231 -20.44 5.33 11.99
C SER A 231 -20.74 4.33 13.10
N LYS A 232 -20.06 3.17 13.14
CA LYS A 232 -20.23 2.20 14.24
C LYS A 232 -19.85 2.75 15.61
N LEU A 233 -18.77 3.53 15.71
CA LEU A 233 -18.39 4.17 16.97
C LEU A 233 -19.42 5.22 17.42
N LEU A 234 -19.99 5.98 16.49
CA LEU A 234 -21.04 6.95 16.79
C LEU A 234 -22.34 6.26 17.23
N GLU A 235 -22.76 5.18 16.57
CA GLU A 235 -23.92 4.37 16.94
C GLU A 235 -23.78 3.79 18.35
N ARG A 236 -22.57 3.40 18.75
CA ARG A 236 -22.27 2.88 20.09
C ARG A 236 -22.30 3.97 21.17
N ALA A 237 -22.03 5.22 20.82
CA ALA A 237 -21.99 6.34 21.76
C ALA A 237 -23.39 6.94 22.09
N VAL A 238 -24.45 6.53 21.37
CA VAL A 238 -25.86 6.96 21.54
C VAL A 238 -26.67 5.87 22.24
#